data_b8d1b517e14ac5131aba33fb1187c0b8
#
_entry.id   b8d1b517e14ac5131aba33fb1187c0b8
#
_cell.length_a   1.000
_cell.length_b   1.000
_cell.length_c   1.000
_cell.angle_alpha   90.00
_cell.angle_beta   90.00
_cell.angle_gamma   90.00
#
_symmetry.space_group_name_H-M   'P 1'
#
loop_
_entity.id
_entity.type
_entity.pdbx_description
1 polymer ?
#
loop_
_entity_poly.entity_id
_entity_poly.type
_entity_poly.pdbx_seq_one_letter_code
_entity_poly.pdbx_strand_id
1 'polypeptide(L)'
;MAESNADKLPSNSELRTAIEAFVRSGGDSKNQDAVFRSLARAILIFPSVNSAVGKVSLAFIKDPKGDLLTPAFTDAQALLAWAPSGQSVSTAEASGFIPALLAGPTSGIVVNPGSEASVVFDRKMLENLAGRLRRR
;
A
#
# COMPACT_ATOMS: atom_id res chain seq x y z
N MET A 1 -25.38 -10.12 2.87
CA MET A 1 -25.51 -9.03 3.03
C MET A 1 -24.65 -8.22 2.47
N ALA A 2 -24.96 -7.67 1.81
CA ALA A 2 -24.16 -7.02 1.06
C ALA A 2 -23.76 -5.74 1.58
N GLU A 3 -23.51 -5.73 2.84
CA GLU A 3 -23.03 -4.57 3.39
C GLU A 3 -21.79 -4.18 2.69
N SER A 4 -21.68 -2.99 2.27
CA SER A 4 -20.51 -2.53 1.57
C SER A 4 -19.32 -2.48 2.51
N ASN A 5 -18.29 -3.27 2.21
CA ASN A 5 -17.08 -3.22 2.98
C ASN A 5 -16.35 -1.88 2.82
N ALA A 6 -16.69 -1.13 1.78
CA ALA A 6 -16.06 0.17 1.55
C ALA A 6 -16.29 1.12 2.72
N ASP A 7 -17.46 1.03 3.37
CA ASP A 7 -17.75 1.90 4.49
C ASP A 7 -16.95 1.56 5.73
N LYS A 8 -16.36 0.36 5.76
CA LYS A 8 -15.58 -0.08 6.90
C LYS A 8 -14.08 -0.04 6.65
N LEU A 9 -13.68 0.35 5.44
CA LEU A 9 -12.27 0.39 5.13
C LEU A 9 -11.63 1.67 5.65
N PRO A 10 -10.36 1.60 5.99
CA PRO A 10 -9.66 2.79 6.48
C PRO A 10 -9.57 3.89 5.44
N SER A 11 -9.42 5.09 5.93
CA SER A 11 -9.24 6.25 5.08
C SER A 11 -7.97 6.94 5.52
N ASN A 12 -6.85 6.65 4.95
CA ASN A 12 -5.56 7.20 5.35
C ASN A 12 -5.34 8.55 4.69
N SER A 13 -6.16 9.53 5.06
CA SER A 13 -6.14 10.83 4.40
C SER A 13 -4.80 11.55 4.61
N GLU A 14 -4.18 11.37 5.77
CA GLU A 14 -2.88 11.97 6.02
C GLU A 14 -1.84 11.42 5.06
N LEU A 15 -1.83 10.10 4.88
CA LEU A 15 -0.90 9.47 3.95
C LEU A 15 -1.17 9.91 2.51
N ARG A 16 -2.42 9.95 2.11
CA ARG A 16 -2.78 10.36 0.76
C ARG A 16 -2.34 11.79 0.49
N THR A 17 -2.57 12.69 1.43
CA THR A 17 -2.14 14.08 1.30
C THR A 17 -0.62 14.19 1.21
N ALA A 18 0.10 13.40 2.01
CA ALA A 18 1.55 13.39 1.97
C ALA A 18 2.08 12.89 0.62
N ILE A 19 1.43 11.86 0.07
CA ILE A 19 1.82 11.34 -1.24
C ILE A 19 1.58 12.39 -2.33
N GLU A 20 0.45 13.08 -2.28
CA GLU A 20 0.15 14.11 -3.26
C GLU A 20 1.19 15.23 -3.23
N ALA A 21 1.59 15.64 -2.05
CA ALA A 21 2.61 16.67 -1.91
C ALA A 21 3.97 16.18 -2.42
N PHE A 22 4.30 14.93 -2.12
CA PHE A 22 5.54 14.33 -2.58
C PHE A 22 5.62 14.27 -4.10
N VAL A 23 4.54 13.83 -4.74
CA VAL A 23 4.47 13.75 -6.20
C VAL A 23 4.54 15.15 -6.82
N ARG A 24 3.81 16.10 -6.25
CA ARG A 24 3.79 17.46 -6.75
C ARG A 24 5.15 18.15 -6.68
N SER A 25 5.94 17.82 -5.65
CA SER A 25 7.26 18.42 -5.46
C SER A 25 8.35 17.76 -6.31
N GLY A 26 8.02 16.68 -7.01
CA GLY A 26 9.00 15.96 -7.79
C GLY A 26 9.90 15.05 -6.96
N GLY A 27 9.45 14.68 -5.77
CA GLY A 27 10.20 13.75 -4.94
C GLY A 27 11.09 14.40 -3.90
N ASP A 28 10.71 15.57 -3.43
CA ASP A 28 11.43 16.33 -2.42
C ASP A 28 11.62 15.51 -1.14
N SER A 29 12.82 15.51 -0.55
CA SER A 29 13.14 14.70 0.62
C SER A 29 12.31 15.04 1.85
N LYS A 30 11.91 16.30 2.00
CA LYS A 30 11.06 16.71 3.12
C LYS A 30 9.69 16.08 3.00
N ASN A 31 9.13 16.06 1.79
CA ASN A 31 7.85 15.42 1.54
C ASN A 31 7.97 13.90 1.62
N GLN A 32 9.11 13.34 1.26
CA GLN A 32 9.35 11.91 1.42
C GLN A 32 9.30 11.51 2.89
N ASP A 33 9.89 12.31 3.77
CA ASP A 33 9.81 12.04 5.21
C ASP A 33 8.38 12.06 5.72
N ALA A 34 7.57 13.01 5.23
CA ALA A 34 6.16 13.08 5.61
C ALA A 34 5.42 11.82 5.17
N VAL A 35 5.71 11.32 3.96
CA VAL A 35 5.11 10.08 3.47
C VAL A 35 5.51 8.91 4.37
N PHE A 36 6.78 8.81 4.72
CA PHE A 36 7.25 7.71 5.57
C PHE A 36 6.59 7.74 6.95
N ARG A 37 6.46 8.94 7.54
CA ARG A 37 5.83 9.05 8.86
C ARG A 37 4.35 8.67 8.81
N SER A 38 3.67 9.09 7.75
CA SER A 38 2.26 8.76 7.59
C SER A 38 2.07 7.28 7.30
N LEU A 39 2.96 6.71 6.49
CA LEU A 39 2.91 5.29 6.16
C LEU A 39 3.08 4.42 7.40
N ALA A 40 3.97 4.83 8.30
CA ALA A 40 4.23 4.06 9.52
C ALA A 40 2.99 3.91 10.40
N ARG A 41 2.04 4.84 10.28
CA ARG A 41 0.80 4.83 11.06
C ARG A 41 -0.41 4.38 10.26
N ALA A 42 -0.22 4.05 9.00
CA ALA A 42 -1.35 3.75 8.11
C ALA A 42 -1.86 2.33 8.30
N ILE A 43 -3.13 2.15 8.03
CA ILE A 43 -3.73 0.83 7.88
C ILE A 43 -4.07 0.71 6.41
N LEU A 44 -3.28 -0.06 5.68
CA LEU A 44 -3.39 -0.12 4.24
C LEU A 44 -4.38 -1.21 3.80
N ILE A 45 -4.96 -1.00 2.63
CA ILE A 45 -5.88 -1.94 2.00
C ILE A 45 -5.12 -2.67 0.91
N PHE A 46 -5.13 -4.00 0.96
CA PHE A 46 -4.42 -4.84 -0.01
C PHE A 46 -5.43 -5.71 -0.75
N PRO A 47 -5.38 -5.75 -2.10
CA PRO A 47 -6.21 -6.71 -2.82
C PRO A 47 -5.72 -8.12 -2.53
N SER A 48 -6.64 -9.04 -2.39
CA SER A 48 -6.31 -10.41 -2.05
C SER A 48 -7.06 -11.38 -2.95
N VAL A 49 -6.54 -12.59 -3.04
CA VAL A 49 -7.18 -13.67 -3.77
C VAL A 49 -7.36 -14.83 -2.81
N ASN A 50 -8.54 -15.42 -2.82
CA ASN A 50 -8.79 -16.59 -1.98
C ASN A 50 -8.12 -17.81 -2.60
N SER A 51 -7.45 -18.58 -1.76
CA SER A 51 -6.89 -19.83 -2.22
C SER A 51 -7.88 -20.95 -1.95
N ALA A 52 -7.65 -22.08 -2.57
CA ALA A 52 -8.54 -23.24 -2.49
C ALA A 52 -8.58 -23.85 -1.08
N VAL A 53 -7.64 -23.54 -0.22
CA VAL A 53 -7.61 -24.08 1.12
C VAL A 53 -7.99 -23.06 2.19
N GLY A 54 -8.69 -22.00 1.77
CA GLY A 54 -9.16 -20.99 2.71
C GLY A 54 -8.12 -19.99 3.14
N LYS A 55 -6.92 -20.08 2.63
CA LYS A 55 -5.90 -19.08 2.91
C LYS A 55 -6.11 -17.87 2.00
N VAL A 56 -5.70 -16.71 2.47
CA VAL A 56 -5.79 -15.49 1.68
C VAL A 56 -4.39 -15.17 1.17
N SER A 57 -4.27 -15.01 -0.13
CA SER A 57 -3.01 -14.62 -0.77
C SER A 57 -3.15 -13.22 -1.31
N LEU A 58 -2.09 -12.44 -1.23
CA LEU A 58 -2.09 -11.09 -1.77
C LEU A 58 -1.87 -11.12 -3.27
N ALA A 59 -2.50 -10.17 -3.96
CA ALA A 59 -2.29 -10.00 -5.38
C ALA A 59 -0.97 -9.25 -5.61
N PHE A 60 -0.37 -9.47 -6.76
CA PHE A 60 0.84 -8.76 -7.17
C PHE A 60 0.62 -8.13 -8.53
N ILE A 61 1.31 -7.02 -8.76
CA ILE A 61 1.36 -6.38 -10.07
C ILE A 61 2.77 -6.55 -10.60
N LYS A 62 2.90 -6.96 -11.85
CA LYS A 62 4.21 -7.06 -12.48
C LYS A 62 4.50 -5.75 -13.21
N ASP A 63 5.63 -5.13 -12.91
CA ASP A 63 5.99 -3.90 -13.59
C ASP A 63 6.64 -4.22 -14.94
N PRO A 64 6.92 -3.20 -15.79
CA PRO A 64 7.49 -3.46 -17.11
C PRO A 64 8.83 -4.19 -17.09
N LYS A 65 9.57 -4.13 -15.98
CA LYS A 65 10.83 -4.86 -15.86
C LYS A 65 10.64 -6.29 -15.40
N GLY A 66 9.42 -6.68 -15.07
CA GLY A 66 9.12 -8.02 -14.58
C GLY A 66 9.17 -8.16 -13.08
N ASP A 67 9.40 -7.07 -12.35
CA ASP A 67 9.42 -7.10 -10.89
C ASP A 67 8.00 -7.21 -10.33
N LEU A 68 7.86 -7.92 -9.23
CA LEU A 68 6.57 -8.08 -8.58
C LEU A 68 6.38 -6.99 -7.54
N LEU A 69 5.34 -6.19 -7.70
CA LEU A 69 4.99 -5.14 -6.75
C LEU A 69 3.69 -5.51 -6.05
N THR A 70 3.61 -5.20 -4.77
CA THR A 70 2.41 -5.43 -3.98
C THR A 70 1.57 -4.15 -4.03
N PRO A 71 0.38 -4.18 -4.63
CA PRO A 71 -0.47 -2.98 -4.64
C PRO A 71 -1.09 -2.77 -3.27
N ALA A 72 -1.21 -1.51 -2.88
CA ALA A 72 -1.85 -1.13 -1.63
C ALA A 72 -2.63 0.16 -1.86
N PHE A 73 -3.67 0.39 -1.07
CA PHE A 73 -4.53 1.54 -1.27
C PHE A 73 -4.75 2.28 0.04
N THR A 74 -4.80 3.60 -0.05
CA THR A 74 -5.03 4.43 1.13
C THR A 74 -6.48 4.40 1.57
N ASP A 75 -7.41 4.22 0.62
CA ASP A 75 -8.84 4.30 0.92
C ASP A 75 -9.64 3.51 -0.12
N ALA A 76 -10.93 3.37 0.15
CA ALA A 76 -11.83 2.62 -0.73
C ALA A 76 -11.95 3.26 -2.10
N GLN A 77 -11.90 4.58 -2.17
CA GLN A 77 -12.02 5.28 -3.45
C GLN A 77 -10.88 4.90 -4.39
N ALA A 78 -9.66 4.87 -3.88
CA ALA A 78 -8.51 4.49 -4.68
C ALA A 78 -8.60 3.04 -5.13
N LEU A 79 -9.06 2.16 -4.24
CA LEU A 79 -9.26 0.76 -4.59
C LEU A 79 -10.30 0.59 -5.70
N LEU A 80 -11.42 1.26 -5.58
CA LEU A 80 -12.50 1.14 -6.56
C LEU A 80 -12.12 1.74 -7.91
N ALA A 81 -11.28 2.76 -7.91
CA ALA A 81 -10.80 3.32 -9.17
C ALA A 81 -9.92 2.31 -9.92
N TRP A 82 -9.19 1.49 -9.18
CA TRP A 82 -8.33 0.47 -9.76
C TRP A 82 -9.12 -0.78 -10.12
N ALA A 83 -10.08 -1.15 -9.29
CA ALA A 83 -10.89 -2.36 -9.48
C ALA A 83 -12.38 -2.03 -9.34
N PRO A 84 -12.99 -1.40 -10.37
CA PRO A 84 -14.38 -0.94 -10.26
C PRO A 84 -15.40 -2.04 -10.06
N SER A 85 -15.07 -3.26 -10.46
CA SER A 85 -15.98 -4.40 -10.31
C SER A 85 -15.98 -4.96 -8.90
N GLY A 86 -15.15 -4.40 -8.03
CA GLY A 86 -14.99 -4.91 -6.69
C GLY A 86 -13.81 -5.85 -6.58
N GLN A 87 -13.34 -6.05 -5.40
CA GLN A 87 -12.14 -6.83 -5.17
C GLN A 87 -12.12 -7.28 -3.72
N SER A 88 -11.82 -8.56 -3.48
CA SER A 88 -11.57 -9.03 -2.12
C SER A 88 -10.33 -8.33 -1.57
N VAL A 89 -10.38 -7.91 -0.32
CA VAL A 89 -9.28 -7.16 0.26
C VAL A 89 -8.97 -7.64 1.67
N SER A 90 -7.75 -7.35 2.09
CA SER A 90 -7.30 -7.49 3.46
C SER A 90 -6.76 -6.14 3.90
N THR A 91 -6.83 -5.85 5.18
CA THR A 91 -6.25 -4.63 5.72
C THR A 91 -5.18 -5.00 6.74
N ALA A 92 -4.16 -4.16 6.85
CA ALA A 92 -3.09 -4.42 7.79
C ALA A 92 -2.39 -3.11 8.13
N GLU A 93 -1.95 -3.00 9.37
CA GLU A 93 -1.10 -1.89 9.76
C GLU A 93 0.23 -2.02 9.04
N ALA A 94 0.68 -0.93 8.44
CA ALA A 94 1.93 -0.94 7.68
C ALA A 94 3.11 -1.38 8.55
N SER A 95 3.12 -0.96 9.82
CA SER A 95 4.22 -1.30 10.73
C SER A 95 4.40 -2.81 10.92
N GLY A 96 3.31 -3.57 10.88
CA GLY A 96 3.41 -5.03 10.99
C GLY A 96 3.54 -5.71 9.64
N PHE A 97 2.89 -5.16 8.62
CA PHE A 97 2.83 -5.78 7.31
C PHE A 97 4.15 -5.66 6.54
N ILE A 98 4.81 -4.51 6.63
CA ILE A 98 6.03 -4.28 5.86
C ILE A 98 7.14 -5.30 6.19
N PRO A 99 7.44 -5.57 7.46
CA PRO A 99 8.45 -6.61 7.74
C PRO A 99 8.05 -7.99 7.22
N ALA A 100 6.76 -8.33 7.32
CA ALA A 100 6.28 -9.62 6.82
C ALA A 100 6.43 -9.70 5.30
N LEU A 101 6.15 -8.61 4.62
CA LEU A 101 6.24 -8.54 3.17
C LEU A 101 7.70 -8.69 2.70
N LEU A 102 8.63 -8.11 3.44
CA LEU A 102 10.04 -8.18 3.10
C LEU A 102 10.61 -9.59 3.22
N ALA A 103 9.92 -10.47 3.95
CA ALA A 103 10.32 -11.87 4.02
C ALA A 103 9.90 -12.65 2.76
N GLY A 104 9.08 -12.06 1.91
CA GLY A 104 8.58 -12.71 0.70
C GLY A 104 9.24 -12.16 -0.57
N PRO A 105 8.68 -12.48 -1.72
CA PRO A 105 9.31 -12.18 -3.02
C PRO A 105 9.03 -10.79 -3.58
N THR A 106 8.35 -9.92 -2.85
CA THR A 106 7.99 -8.61 -3.39
C THR A 106 9.21 -7.76 -3.68
N SER A 107 9.16 -6.98 -4.74
CA SER A 107 10.17 -5.98 -5.04
C SER A 107 9.81 -4.62 -4.45
N GLY A 108 8.62 -4.48 -3.91
CA GLY A 108 8.19 -3.23 -3.30
C GLY A 108 6.69 -3.15 -3.20
N ILE A 109 6.22 -1.98 -2.75
CA ILE A 109 4.78 -1.68 -2.66
C ILE A 109 4.49 -0.52 -3.59
N VAL A 110 3.41 -0.64 -4.38
CA VAL A 110 2.90 0.50 -5.12
C VAL A 110 1.60 0.94 -4.45
N VAL A 111 1.59 2.17 -3.98
CA VAL A 111 0.42 2.72 -3.30
C VAL A 111 -0.44 3.44 -4.32
N ASN A 112 -1.72 3.14 -4.34
CA ASN A 112 -2.72 3.74 -5.23
C ASN A 112 -2.32 3.67 -6.70
N PRO A 113 -2.03 2.46 -7.24
CA PRO A 113 -1.63 2.36 -8.64
C PRO A 113 -2.70 2.94 -9.57
N GLY A 114 -2.25 3.70 -10.56
CA GLY A 114 -3.16 4.33 -11.52
C GLY A 114 -3.78 5.62 -11.05
N SER A 115 -3.45 6.09 -9.86
CA SER A 115 -4.00 7.32 -9.28
C SER A 115 -2.97 8.44 -9.38
N GLU A 116 -3.43 9.69 -9.27
CA GLU A 116 -2.52 10.83 -9.18
C GLU A 116 -1.72 10.79 -7.89
N ALA A 117 -2.26 10.20 -6.84
CA ALA A 117 -1.58 10.06 -5.56
C ALA A 117 -0.92 8.68 -5.47
N SER A 118 -0.08 8.36 -6.46
CA SER A 118 0.56 7.05 -6.56
C SER A 118 2.06 7.18 -6.29
N VAL A 119 2.60 6.22 -5.55
CA VAL A 119 4.03 6.19 -5.26
C VAL A 119 4.48 4.73 -5.14
N VAL A 120 5.71 4.47 -5.55
CA VAL A 120 6.33 3.15 -5.40
C VAL A 120 7.40 3.23 -4.33
N PHE A 121 7.32 2.33 -3.36
CA PHE A 121 8.37 2.13 -2.37
C PHE A 121 9.10 0.86 -2.75
N ASP A 122 10.33 0.98 -3.23
CA ASP A 122 11.09 -0.22 -3.60
C ASP A 122 11.54 -0.94 -2.34
N ARG A 123 12.12 -2.12 -2.53
CA ARG A 123 12.50 -2.96 -1.40
C ARG A 123 13.48 -2.26 -0.46
N LYS A 124 14.42 -1.52 -1.02
CA LYS A 124 15.41 -0.80 -0.20
C LYS A 124 14.76 0.25 0.67
N MET A 125 13.79 0.99 0.13
CA MET A 125 13.05 1.98 0.90
C MET A 125 12.26 1.32 2.02
N LEU A 126 11.65 0.18 1.73
CA LEU A 126 10.88 -0.55 2.73
C LEU A 126 11.78 -1.09 3.84
N GLU A 127 12.99 -1.53 3.49
CA GLU A 127 13.96 -2.00 4.49
C GLU A 127 14.38 -0.87 5.42
N ASN A 128 14.60 0.32 4.87
CA ASN A 128 14.90 1.49 5.67
C ASN A 128 13.75 1.83 6.62
N LEU A 129 12.53 1.79 6.11
CA LEU A 129 11.36 2.08 6.93
C LEU A 129 11.19 1.04 8.02
N ALA A 130 11.36 -0.23 7.70
CA ALA A 130 11.26 -1.30 8.68
C ALA A 130 12.29 -1.13 9.79
N GLY A 131 13.49 -0.66 9.45
CA GLY A 131 14.52 -0.38 10.44
C GLY A 131 14.12 0.73 11.38
N ARG A 132 13.51 1.79 10.85
CA ARG A 132 13.00 2.89 11.68
C ARG A 132 11.90 2.42 12.62
N LEU A 133 11.02 1.57 12.13
CA LEU A 133 9.92 1.06 12.94
C LEU A 133 10.40 0.21 14.10
N ARG A 134 11.45 -0.56 13.88
CA ARG A 134 12.00 -1.41 14.94
C ARG A 134 12.68 -0.62 16.05
N ARG A 135 13.07 0.62 15.78
CA ARG A 135 13.75 1.45 16.77
C ARG A 135 12.80 2.21 17.68
N ARG A 136 11.52 2.08 17.46
CA ARG A 136 10.53 2.83 18.25
C ARG A 136 10.17 2.15 19.54
#